data_afbfbf2363d3f1eeb29c9ba263f1f718
#
_entry.id   afbfbf2363d3f1eeb29c9ba263f1f718
#
_cell.length_a   1.000
_cell.length_b   1.000
_cell.length_c   1.000
_cell.angle_alpha   90.00
_cell.angle_beta   90.00
_cell.angle_gamma   90.00
#
_symmetry.space_group_name_H-M   'P 1'
#
loop_
_entity.id
_entity.type
_entity.pdbx_description
1 polymer ?
#
loop_
_entity_poly.entity_id
_entity_poly.type
_entity_poly.pdbx_seq_one_letter_code
_entity_poly.pdbx_strand_id
1 'polypeptide(L)'
;MTFGNWERRWHPLLEQWVVISANTKARPWSGAVSTHTDNNIPEHDPSCYLCPGVTRASGKLNPDYKGPRAIDNDFPSMAAHAPQPRNESAGLYKRAAATGHCRVLCWSEKHHLSLPDFTAEEMQSVAQLWCTEHKTLAADPDIKQVLIFENKGAEVGASNMHPHGQVYAYPFVTDIGQTMRRSQSTHMQQHNSSLLSDFLADPQAAANLIERSEHCSVIVPFCARFSYETWVIPHRQVPTINDLSSDELSDLALVYQRQTRRYDVLFKRRTPNITLLHNAPCDNDQSNAAWHFHIAMQPPLRDADKVKYLAGAEAGSNNVINPLQPEAAAEQLRQCDI
;
A
#
# COMPACT_ATOMS: atom_id res chain seq x y z
N MET A 1 21.00 -31.04 -1.57
CA MET A 1 20.37 -29.70 -1.65
C MET A 1 18.97 -29.95 -2.18
N THR A 2 17.95 -29.85 -1.34
CA THR A 2 16.57 -29.81 -1.78
C THR A 2 16.35 -28.42 -2.38
N PHE A 3 16.36 -28.33 -3.70
CA PHE A 3 15.98 -27.11 -4.40
C PHE A 3 14.50 -26.88 -4.09
N GLY A 4 14.16 -25.74 -3.50
CA GLY A 4 12.76 -25.32 -3.34
C GLY A 4 12.06 -25.25 -4.70
N ASN A 5 10.75 -25.30 -4.70
CA ASN A 5 9.95 -25.27 -5.92
C ASN A 5 10.27 -24.04 -6.76
N TRP A 6 10.51 -24.24 -8.05
CA TRP A 6 10.58 -23.19 -9.05
C TRP A 6 9.31 -23.25 -9.86
N GLU A 7 8.53 -22.23 -9.75
CA GLU A 7 7.23 -22.18 -10.43
C GLU A 7 6.80 -20.77 -10.78
N ARG A 8 5.85 -20.67 -11.66
CA ARG A 8 5.14 -19.42 -11.92
C ARG A 8 3.75 -19.54 -11.28
N ARG A 9 3.37 -18.50 -10.54
CA ARG A 9 2.06 -18.40 -9.91
C ARG A 9 1.27 -17.26 -10.53
N TRP A 10 0.02 -17.54 -10.87
CA TRP A 10 -0.86 -16.55 -11.46
C TRP A 10 -1.33 -15.55 -10.40
N HIS A 11 -1.19 -14.27 -10.73
CA HIS A 11 -1.69 -13.17 -9.91
C HIS A 11 -3.08 -12.75 -10.40
N PRO A 12 -4.16 -13.16 -9.73
CA PRO A 12 -5.51 -13.04 -10.29
C PRO A 12 -5.98 -11.58 -10.42
N LEU A 13 -5.57 -10.69 -9.51
CA LEU A 13 -5.93 -9.27 -9.59
C LEU A 13 -5.18 -8.51 -10.70
N LEU A 14 -3.93 -8.86 -10.98
CA LEU A 14 -3.07 -8.15 -11.93
C LEU A 14 -2.96 -8.87 -13.28
N GLU A 15 -3.58 -10.03 -13.42
CA GLU A 15 -3.55 -10.85 -14.65
C GLU A 15 -2.12 -11.09 -15.17
N GLN A 16 -1.21 -11.41 -14.27
CA GLN A 16 0.20 -11.64 -14.61
C GLN A 16 0.78 -12.85 -13.88
N TRP A 17 1.83 -13.42 -14.45
CA TRP A 17 2.60 -14.47 -13.81
C TRP A 17 3.71 -13.89 -12.93
N VAL A 18 3.84 -14.42 -11.71
CA VAL A 18 4.95 -14.14 -10.80
C VAL A 18 5.83 -15.38 -10.73
N VAL A 19 7.13 -15.21 -10.86
CA VAL A 19 8.10 -16.30 -10.69
C VAL A 19 8.46 -16.43 -9.22
N ILE A 20 8.20 -17.60 -8.63
CA ILE A 20 8.66 -17.93 -7.29
C ILE A 20 9.93 -18.77 -7.44
N SER A 21 11.06 -18.26 -6.93
CA SER A 21 12.37 -18.89 -7.12
C SER A 21 13.22 -18.87 -5.85
N ALA A 22 13.07 -19.88 -5.01
CA ALA A 22 13.82 -20.02 -3.76
C ALA A 22 15.35 -20.06 -3.92
N ASN A 23 15.85 -20.43 -5.10
CA ASN A 23 17.30 -20.50 -5.36
C ASN A 23 17.99 -19.14 -5.35
N THR A 24 17.26 -18.07 -5.67
CA THR A 24 17.83 -16.72 -5.66
C THR A 24 18.18 -16.25 -4.25
N LYS A 25 17.63 -16.88 -3.21
CA LYS A 25 17.98 -16.65 -1.81
C LYS A 25 19.40 -17.14 -1.47
N ALA A 26 19.86 -18.23 -2.10
CA ALA A 26 21.19 -18.81 -1.88
C ALA A 26 22.32 -18.03 -2.59
N ARG A 27 22.00 -17.01 -3.38
CA ARG A 27 23.01 -16.21 -4.09
C ARG A 27 23.86 -15.42 -3.08
N PRO A 28 25.21 -15.52 -3.13
CA PRO A 28 26.07 -14.67 -2.31
C PRO A 28 25.71 -13.20 -2.51
N TRP A 29 25.49 -12.48 -1.42
CA TRP A 29 25.14 -11.06 -1.45
C TRP A 29 26.36 -10.21 -1.17
N SER A 30 26.72 -9.36 -2.14
CA SER A 30 27.76 -8.33 -2.01
C SER A 30 27.21 -6.92 -2.31
N GLY A 31 25.88 -6.77 -2.33
CA GLY A 31 25.20 -5.50 -2.62
C GLY A 31 25.06 -4.59 -1.41
N ALA A 32 24.39 -3.45 -1.60
CA ALA A 32 24.14 -2.49 -0.55
C ALA A 32 23.40 -3.12 0.63
N VAL A 33 23.87 -2.83 1.83
CA VAL A 33 23.25 -3.17 3.10
C VAL A 33 22.64 -1.88 3.65
N SER A 34 21.37 -1.92 4.04
CA SER A 34 20.71 -0.80 4.66
C SER A 34 21.18 -0.66 6.11
N THR A 35 21.86 0.46 6.42
CA THR A 35 22.23 0.80 7.80
C THR A 35 21.15 1.67 8.41
N HIS A 36 20.58 1.25 9.53
CA HIS A 36 19.58 2.01 10.28
C HIS A 36 20.13 2.51 11.59
N THR A 37 19.88 3.78 11.86
CA THR A 37 20.05 4.39 13.17
C THR A 37 18.73 5.04 13.55
N ASP A 38 17.87 4.29 14.25
CA ASP A 38 16.64 4.83 14.88
C ASP A 38 16.94 5.59 16.18
N ASN A 39 18.16 6.07 16.36
CA ASN A 39 18.61 6.65 17.60
C ASN A 39 18.14 8.10 17.74
N ASN A 40 17.33 8.37 18.76
CA ASN A 40 16.98 9.70 19.24
C ASN A 40 16.15 10.57 18.30
N ILE A 41 15.07 10.03 17.71
CA ILE A 41 14.09 10.83 16.97
C ILE A 41 13.32 11.69 17.99
N PRO A 42 13.30 13.04 17.85
CA PRO A 42 12.59 13.90 18.77
C PRO A 42 11.07 13.79 18.61
N GLU A 43 10.30 14.06 19.67
CA GLU A 43 8.83 14.10 19.61
C GLU A 43 8.32 15.19 18.65
N HIS A 44 9.02 16.31 18.58
CA HIS A 44 8.81 17.40 17.65
C HIS A 44 10.14 17.84 17.06
N ASP A 45 10.21 17.93 15.74
CA ASP A 45 11.39 18.41 15.03
C ASP A 45 11.09 19.78 14.37
N PRO A 46 11.71 20.87 14.82
CA PRO A 46 11.48 22.19 14.25
C PRO A 46 12.00 22.34 12.80
N SER A 47 12.82 21.42 12.33
CA SER A 47 13.27 21.36 10.92
C SER A 47 12.35 20.53 10.03
N CYS A 48 11.43 19.76 10.60
CA CYS A 48 10.50 18.92 9.85
C CYS A 48 9.30 19.73 9.35
N TYR A 49 9.19 19.90 8.05
CA TYR A 49 8.11 20.65 7.39
C TYR A 49 6.72 20.02 7.53
N LEU A 50 6.59 18.83 8.15
CA LEU A 50 5.30 18.20 8.48
C LEU A 50 4.89 18.39 9.93
N CYS A 51 5.82 18.73 10.84
CA CYS A 51 5.49 18.95 12.25
C CYS A 51 4.52 20.13 12.47
N PRO A 52 3.66 20.07 13.51
CA PRO A 52 2.79 21.19 13.89
C PRO A 52 3.59 22.47 14.12
N GLY A 53 3.03 23.63 13.72
CA GLY A 53 3.63 24.93 13.95
C GLY A 53 4.91 25.23 13.14
N VAL A 54 5.34 24.33 12.25
CA VAL A 54 6.55 24.53 11.40
C VAL A 54 6.14 25.11 10.05
N THR A 55 6.96 26.01 9.53
CA THR A 55 6.76 26.61 8.20
C THR A 55 7.17 25.60 7.13
N ARG A 56 6.28 25.33 6.19
CA ARG A 56 6.47 24.41 5.06
C ARG A 56 7.32 25.05 3.95
N ALA A 57 7.77 24.24 3.01
CA ALA A 57 8.53 24.71 1.85
C ALA A 57 7.77 25.74 0.99
N SER A 58 6.43 25.68 0.95
CA SER A 58 5.57 26.67 0.31
C SER A 58 5.49 28.03 1.04
N GLY A 59 6.10 28.15 2.20
CA GLY A 59 5.99 29.32 3.09
C GLY A 59 4.72 29.34 3.96
N LYS A 60 3.83 28.34 3.82
CA LYS A 60 2.64 28.19 4.68
C LYS A 60 3.03 27.63 6.05
N LEU A 61 2.48 28.18 7.11
CA LEU A 61 2.63 27.64 8.46
C LEU A 61 1.69 26.45 8.65
N ASN A 62 2.21 25.31 9.14
CA ASN A 62 1.34 24.23 9.61
C ASN A 62 0.58 24.73 10.85
N PRO A 63 -0.74 24.45 10.94
CA PRO A 63 -1.46 24.70 12.19
C PRO A 63 -0.87 23.84 13.31
N ASP A 64 -1.14 24.22 14.56
CA ASP A 64 -0.86 23.38 15.73
C ASP A 64 -1.91 22.26 15.79
N TYR A 65 -1.77 21.24 14.96
CA TYR A 65 -2.72 20.13 14.86
C TYR A 65 -2.43 19.05 15.90
N LYS A 66 -3.48 18.34 16.30
CA LYS A 66 -3.44 17.13 17.11
C LYS A 66 -4.08 15.99 16.32
N GLY A 67 -3.49 14.80 16.42
CA GLY A 67 -3.93 13.62 15.69
C GLY A 67 -3.72 13.69 14.17
N PRO A 68 -4.36 12.80 13.41
CA PRO A 68 -4.16 12.69 11.97
C PRO A 68 -4.68 13.91 11.20
N ARG A 69 -3.95 14.30 10.15
CA ARG A 69 -4.29 15.48 9.35
C ARG A 69 -3.85 15.37 7.90
N ALA A 70 -4.73 15.77 7.00
CA ALA A 70 -4.40 15.95 5.58
C ALA A 70 -3.98 17.41 5.30
N ILE A 71 -2.94 17.55 4.49
CA ILE A 71 -2.45 18.83 3.97
C ILE A 71 -2.18 18.70 2.46
N ASP A 72 -2.31 19.79 1.70
CA ASP A 72 -1.93 19.77 0.29
C ASP A 72 -0.43 19.55 0.15
N ASN A 73 -0.01 18.78 -0.85
CA ASN A 73 1.42 18.60 -1.13
C ASN A 73 2.01 19.91 -1.67
N ASP A 74 3.15 20.33 -1.13
CA ASP A 74 3.83 21.55 -1.60
C ASP A 74 4.48 21.37 -2.97
N PHE A 75 4.80 20.14 -3.35
CA PHE A 75 5.40 19.76 -4.64
C PHE A 75 4.55 18.68 -5.33
N PRO A 76 3.29 19.00 -5.69
CA PRO A 76 2.38 17.99 -6.23
C PRO A 76 2.79 17.58 -7.64
N SER A 77 2.72 16.27 -7.93
CA SER A 77 2.88 15.75 -9.29
C SER A 77 1.68 16.04 -10.18
N MET A 78 0.51 16.29 -9.56
CA MET A 78 -0.74 16.68 -10.22
C MET A 78 -1.43 17.75 -9.38
N ALA A 79 -2.10 18.69 -10.04
CA ALA A 79 -2.86 19.75 -9.36
C ALA A 79 -4.13 20.09 -10.15
N ALA A 80 -5.21 20.48 -9.46
CA ALA A 80 -6.48 20.85 -10.11
C ALA A 80 -6.31 21.97 -11.16
N HIS A 81 -5.33 22.84 -10.96
CA HIS A 81 -5.00 23.97 -11.84
C HIS A 81 -3.70 23.76 -12.64
N ALA A 82 -3.35 22.50 -12.92
CA ALA A 82 -2.17 22.19 -13.74
C ALA A 82 -2.25 22.91 -15.10
N PRO A 83 -1.14 23.50 -15.57
CA PRO A 83 -1.15 24.24 -16.82
C PRO A 83 -1.43 23.31 -18.01
N GLN A 84 -2.16 23.84 -19.01
CA GLN A 84 -2.35 23.12 -20.25
C GLN A 84 -1.03 22.94 -21.00
N PRO A 85 -0.87 21.83 -21.72
CA PRO A 85 0.32 21.61 -22.55
C PRO A 85 0.51 22.75 -23.56
N ARG A 86 1.75 23.23 -23.72
CA ARG A 86 2.08 24.32 -24.62
C ARG A 86 1.84 24.00 -26.11
N ASN A 87 1.92 22.73 -26.46
CA ASN A 87 1.76 22.25 -27.86
C ASN A 87 0.59 21.27 -27.91
N GLU A 88 -0.11 21.27 -29.01
CA GLU A 88 -1.15 20.29 -29.29
C GLU A 88 -0.58 18.86 -29.39
N SER A 89 -1.41 17.87 -29.06
CA SER A 89 -1.08 16.48 -29.27
C SER A 89 -1.12 16.16 -30.78
N ALA A 90 -0.05 15.55 -31.29
CA ALA A 90 0.01 15.17 -32.70
C ALA A 90 0.65 13.77 -32.85
N GLY A 91 -0.02 12.89 -33.59
CA GLY A 91 0.49 11.54 -33.88
C GLY A 91 0.82 10.74 -32.62
N LEU A 92 2.08 10.32 -32.48
CA LEU A 92 2.58 9.57 -31.35
C LEU A 92 2.90 10.44 -30.12
N TYR A 93 3.02 11.75 -30.27
CA TYR A 93 3.39 12.69 -29.21
C TYR A 93 2.12 13.26 -28.53
N LYS A 94 1.43 12.43 -27.77
CA LYS A 94 0.22 12.81 -27.03
C LYS A 94 0.57 13.52 -25.72
N ARG A 95 -0.21 14.56 -25.37
CA ARG A 95 -0.05 15.33 -24.13
C ARG A 95 -1.43 15.57 -23.52
N ALA A 96 -1.46 15.60 -22.20
CA ALA A 96 -2.61 16.05 -21.41
C ALA A 96 -2.11 16.87 -20.23
N ALA A 97 -2.95 17.73 -19.67
CA ALA A 97 -2.63 18.41 -18.42
C ALA A 97 -2.52 17.39 -17.28
N ALA A 98 -1.56 17.60 -16.38
CA ALA A 98 -1.40 16.77 -15.19
C ALA A 98 -2.39 17.22 -14.09
N THR A 99 -3.70 17.21 -14.42
CA THR A 99 -4.75 17.56 -13.47
C THR A 99 -4.95 16.45 -12.43
N GLY A 100 -5.47 16.81 -11.25
CA GLY A 100 -5.72 15.89 -10.16
C GLY A 100 -5.38 16.51 -8.80
N HIS A 101 -5.33 15.69 -7.76
CA HIS A 101 -4.94 16.17 -6.43
C HIS A 101 -3.86 15.28 -5.83
N CYS A 102 -2.90 15.90 -5.15
CA CYS A 102 -1.88 15.24 -4.36
C CYS A 102 -1.87 15.85 -2.95
N ARG A 103 -2.13 15.03 -1.93
CA ARG A 103 -2.12 15.48 -0.53
C ARG A 103 -1.21 14.59 0.31
N VAL A 104 -0.67 15.16 1.38
CA VAL A 104 0.09 14.44 2.41
C VAL A 104 -0.84 14.20 3.60
N LEU A 105 -0.80 12.99 4.13
CA LEU A 105 -1.59 12.54 5.27
C LEU A 105 -0.65 12.31 6.45
N CYS A 106 -0.52 13.27 7.36
CA CYS A 106 0.22 13.08 8.60
C CYS A 106 -0.60 12.17 9.52
N TRP A 107 -0.01 11.08 10.01
CA TRP A 107 -0.72 10.12 10.89
C TRP A 107 -0.80 10.59 12.34
N SER A 108 0.11 11.45 12.77
CA SER A 108 0.19 11.99 14.13
C SER A 108 0.90 13.34 14.11
N GLU A 109 0.71 14.15 15.14
CA GLU A 109 1.54 15.32 15.42
C GLU A 109 2.93 14.94 15.94
N LYS A 110 3.08 13.71 16.46
CA LYS A 110 4.33 13.23 17.09
C LYS A 110 5.29 12.70 16.04
N HIS A 111 6.42 13.38 15.88
CA HIS A 111 7.39 13.05 14.84
C HIS A 111 8.09 11.70 15.04
N HIS A 112 8.30 11.29 16.30
CA HIS A 112 9.07 10.10 16.65
C HIS A 112 8.29 8.78 16.55
N LEU A 113 6.97 8.82 16.42
CA LEU A 113 6.13 7.61 16.35
C LEU A 113 6.11 7.00 14.94
N SER A 114 5.67 5.77 14.88
CA SER A 114 5.21 5.11 13.65
C SER A 114 3.96 4.29 13.96
N LEU A 115 3.24 3.82 12.95
CA LEU A 115 1.95 3.14 13.14
C LEU A 115 1.99 1.96 14.12
N PRO A 116 3.05 1.13 14.22
CA PRO A 116 3.19 0.13 15.26
C PRO A 116 3.10 0.66 16.70
N ASP A 117 3.49 1.92 16.92
CA ASP A 117 3.55 2.54 18.25
C ASP A 117 2.21 3.14 18.70
N PHE A 118 1.23 3.27 17.80
CA PHE A 118 -0.04 3.96 18.06
C PHE A 118 -0.96 3.17 18.99
N THR A 119 -1.79 3.88 19.74
CA THR A 119 -2.92 3.28 20.48
C THR A 119 -4.03 2.84 19.50
N ALA A 120 -4.99 2.07 19.97
CA ALA A 120 -6.15 1.67 19.17
C ALA A 120 -6.96 2.89 18.71
N GLU A 121 -7.13 3.91 19.56
CA GLU A 121 -7.84 5.16 19.24
C GLU A 121 -7.10 5.99 18.19
N GLU A 122 -5.77 6.05 18.27
CA GLU A 122 -4.95 6.72 17.27
C GLU A 122 -5.08 6.01 15.91
N MET A 123 -5.07 4.67 15.88
CA MET A 123 -5.27 3.88 14.66
C MET A 123 -6.66 4.07 14.05
N GLN A 124 -7.71 4.11 14.88
CA GLN A 124 -9.07 4.40 14.43
C GLN A 124 -9.15 5.79 13.80
N SER A 125 -8.48 6.78 14.41
CA SER A 125 -8.42 8.16 13.88
C SER A 125 -7.71 8.21 12.51
N VAL A 126 -6.65 7.42 12.32
CA VAL A 126 -5.96 7.28 11.02
C VAL A 126 -6.92 6.66 9.98
N ALA A 127 -7.61 5.59 10.32
CA ALA A 127 -8.58 4.95 9.42
C ALA A 127 -9.73 5.90 9.05
N GLN A 128 -10.21 6.70 10.01
CA GLN A 128 -11.22 7.72 9.75
C GLN A 128 -10.69 8.82 8.80
N LEU A 129 -9.41 9.19 8.90
CA LEU A 129 -8.80 10.11 7.93
C LEU A 129 -8.77 9.49 6.52
N TRP A 130 -8.45 8.20 6.37
CA TRP A 130 -8.50 7.51 5.07
C TRP A 130 -9.91 7.58 4.45
N CYS A 131 -10.95 7.30 5.25
CA CYS A 131 -12.34 7.39 4.81
C CYS A 131 -12.70 8.80 4.36
N THR A 132 -12.33 9.80 5.17
CA THR A 132 -12.65 11.21 4.89
C THR A 132 -12.00 11.69 3.61
N GLU A 133 -10.71 11.40 3.42
CA GLU A 133 -9.96 11.80 2.22
C GLU A 133 -10.46 11.10 0.97
N HIS A 134 -10.69 9.78 1.05
CA HIS A 134 -11.26 9.03 -0.07
C HIS A 134 -12.63 9.61 -0.46
N LYS A 135 -13.55 9.79 0.50
CA LYS A 135 -14.89 10.30 0.25
C LYS A 135 -14.87 11.71 -0.36
N THR A 136 -14.01 12.58 0.19
CA THR A 136 -13.91 13.97 -0.26
C THR A 136 -13.40 14.06 -1.70
N LEU A 137 -12.34 13.33 -2.01
CA LEU A 137 -11.72 13.37 -3.33
C LEU A 137 -12.53 12.60 -4.39
N ALA A 138 -13.16 11.50 -4.01
CA ALA A 138 -14.03 10.74 -4.92
C ALA A 138 -15.35 11.46 -5.25
N ALA A 139 -15.74 12.46 -4.48
CA ALA A 139 -16.91 13.31 -4.77
C ALA A 139 -16.66 14.35 -5.87
N ASP A 140 -15.41 14.61 -6.22
CA ASP A 140 -15.06 15.48 -7.35
C ASP A 140 -15.38 14.78 -8.67
N PRO A 141 -16.27 15.32 -9.52
CA PRO A 141 -16.70 14.70 -10.76
C PRO A 141 -15.57 14.51 -11.79
N ASP A 142 -14.49 15.29 -11.67
CA ASP A 142 -13.33 15.18 -12.55
C ASP A 142 -12.38 14.05 -12.12
N ILE A 143 -12.52 13.52 -10.91
CA ILE A 143 -11.70 12.41 -10.41
C ILE A 143 -12.35 11.07 -10.75
N LYS A 144 -11.51 10.12 -11.16
CA LYS A 144 -11.92 8.76 -11.55
C LYS A 144 -11.31 7.66 -10.68
N GLN A 145 -10.23 7.98 -9.96
CA GLN A 145 -9.63 7.04 -9.01
C GLN A 145 -8.91 7.80 -7.89
N VAL A 146 -9.05 7.30 -6.67
CA VAL A 146 -8.35 7.79 -5.48
C VAL A 146 -7.49 6.68 -4.93
N LEU A 147 -6.17 6.90 -4.85
CA LEU A 147 -5.20 5.98 -4.26
C LEU A 147 -4.61 6.59 -3.00
N ILE A 148 -4.86 5.96 -1.86
CA ILE A 148 -4.18 6.26 -0.60
C ILE A 148 -3.02 5.30 -0.46
N PHE A 149 -1.84 5.83 -0.12
CA PHE A 149 -0.64 5.01 0.03
C PHE A 149 0.32 5.58 1.07
N GLU A 150 1.19 4.72 1.59
CA GLU A 150 2.32 5.10 2.43
C GLU A 150 3.61 4.58 1.80
N ASN A 151 4.62 5.44 1.74
CA ASN A 151 6.01 5.04 1.55
C ASN A 151 6.73 5.24 2.87
N LYS A 152 6.98 4.17 3.63
CA LYS A 152 7.70 4.19 4.90
C LYS A 152 9.15 3.74 4.69
N GLY A 153 10.10 4.58 5.07
CA GLY A 153 11.52 4.25 5.01
C GLY A 153 12.24 4.76 3.76
N ALA A 154 13.52 5.06 3.91
CA ALA A 154 14.36 5.60 2.84
C ALA A 154 14.52 4.64 1.64
N GLU A 155 14.42 3.33 1.88
CA GLU A 155 14.53 2.28 0.87
C GLU A 155 13.40 2.31 -0.17
N VAL A 156 12.30 2.95 0.15
CA VAL A 156 11.16 3.16 -0.75
C VAL A 156 10.98 4.64 -1.13
N GLY A 157 12.02 5.45 -0.87
CA GLY A 157 12.04 6.86 -1.28
C GLY A 157 11.31 7.82 -0.33
N ALA A 158 11.00 7.40 0.91
CA ALA A 158 10.50 8.33 1.92
C ALA A 158 11.63 9.30 2.34
N SER A 159 11.38 10.60 2.18
CA SER A 159 12.35 11.66 2.50
C SER A 159 12.19 12.23 3.91
N ASN A 160 11.16 11.85 4.64
CA ASN A 160 10.82 12.39 5.94
C ASN A 160 10.45 11.28 6.91
N MET A 161 10.98 11.35 8.14
CA MET A 161 10.73 10.34 9.19
C MET A 161 9.40 10.56 9.92
N HIS A 162 8.81 11.75 9.84
CA HIS A 162 7.48 12.03 10.39
C HIS A 162 6.46 11.00 9.84
N PRO A 163 5.62 10.37 10.69
CA PRO A 163 4.72 9.34 10.23
C PRO A 163 3.66 9.92 9.29
N HIS A 164 3.73 9.55 8.01
CA HIS A 164 2.85 10.10 6.99
C HIS A 164 2.62 9.14 5.83
N GLY A 165 1.49 9.30 5.17
CA GLY A 165 1.20 8.74 3.85
C GLY A 165 0.82 9.84 2.87
N GLN A 166 0.28 9.43 1.76
CA GLN A 166 -0.15 10.34 0.70
C GLN A 166 -1.48 9.86 0.10
N VAL A 167 -2.21 10.76 -0.53
CA VAL A 167 -3.33 10.43 -1.38
C VAL A 167 -3.19 11.14 -2.72
N TYR A 168 -3.33 10.36 -3.79
CA TYR A 168 -3.38 10.85 -5.16
C TYR A 168 -4.76 10.59 -5.74
N ALA A 169 -5.38 11.63 -6.27
CA ALA A 169 -6.65 11.57 -6.96
C ALA A 169 -6.44 11.85 -8.45
N TYR A 170 -6.74 10.85 -9.28
CA TYR A 170 -6.48 10.85 -10.71
C TYR A 170 -7.73 11.18 -11.50
N PRO A 171 -7.65 11.98 -12.59
CA PRO A 171 -8.77 12.23 -13.50
C PRO A 171 -8.99 11.07 -14.49
N PHE A 172 -8.32 9.95 -14.28
CA PHE A 172 -8.42 8.72 -15.07
C PHE A 172 -8.27 7.50 -14.16
N VAL A 173 -8.75 6.35 -14.62
CA VAL A 173 -8.45 5.07 -13.97
C VAL A 173 -7.08 4.60 -14.44
N THR A 174 -6.19 4.31 -13.49
CA THR A 174 -4.81 3.85 -13.78
C THR A 174 -4.84 2.47 -14.45
N ASP A 175 -3.76 2.08 -15.15
CA ASP A 175 -3.67 0.77 -15.82
C ASP A 175 -3.85 -0.39 -14.83
N ILE A 176 -3.27 -0.27 -13.62
CA ILE A 176 -3.47 -1.25 -12.54
C ILE A 176 -4.93 -1.25 -12.09
N GLY A 177 -5.55 -0.08 -11.92
CA GLY A 177 -6.97 0.04 -11.58
C GLY A 177 -7.88 -0.61 -12.62
N GLN A 178 -7.63 -0.36 -13.91
CA GLN A 178 -8.37 -0.99 -15.01
C GLN A 178 -8.22 -2.51 -15.01
N THR A 179 -7.01 -3.02 -14.81
CA THR A 179 -6.72 -4.44 -14.77
C THR A 179 -7.44 -5.12 -13.59
N MET A 180 -7.32 -4.54 -12.38
CA MET A 180 -8.00 -5.07 -11.19
C MET A 180 -9.53 -5.03 -11.32
N ARG A 181 -10.09 -3.96 -11.93
CA ARG A 181 -11.52 -3.86 -12.21
C ARG A 181 -11.96 -4.97 -13.16
N ARG A 182 -11.26 -5.14 -14.27
CA ARG A 182 -11.55 -6.17 -15.26
C ARG A 182 -11.49 -7.57 -14.66
N SER A 183 -10.43 -7.89 -13.94
CA SER A 183 -10.25 -9.22 -13.35
C SER A 183 -11.36 -9.57 -12.36
N GLN A 184 -11.70 -8.64 -11.45
CA GLN A 184 -12.73 -8.85 -10.45
C GLN A 184 -14.13 -8.90 -11.06
N SER A 185 -14.44 -8.03 -12.03
CA SER A 185 -15.75 -8.05 -12.71
C SER A 185 -15.93 -9.31 -13.56
N THR A 186 -14.89 -9.76 -14.26
CA THR A 186 -14.92 -11.01 -15.03
C THR A 186 -15.15 -12.21 -14.11
N HIS A 187 -14.45 -12.27 -12.98
CA HIS A 187 -14.64 -13.33 -11.99
C HIS A 187 -16.06 -13.33 -11.44
N MET A 188 -16.59 -12.17 -11.05
CA MET A 188 -17.96 -12.03 -10.57
C MET A 188 -18.98 -12.51 -11.60
N GLN A 189 -18.80 -12.17 -12.88
CA GLN A 189 -19.68 -12.62 -13.96
C GLN A 189 -19.65 -14.14 -14.19
N GLN A 190 -18.48 -14.77 -14.02
CA GLN A 190 -18.28 -16.20 -14.25
C GLN A 190 -18.71 -17.07 -13.06
N HIS A 191 -18.49 -16.61 -11.84
CA HIS A 191 -18.62 -17.39 -10.61
C HIS A 191 -19.74 -16.92 -9.68
N ASN A 192 -20.30 -15.72 -9.94
CA ASN A 192 -21.28 -15.05 -9.05
C ASN A 192 -20.77 -14.89 -7.61
N SER A 193 -19.47 -14.68 -7.45
CA SER A 193 -18.75 -14.51 -6.19
C SER A 193 -17.61 -13.52 -6.34
N SER A 194 -17.14 -12.94 -5.23
CA SER A 194 -15.98 -12.06 -5.22
C SER A 194 -14.67 -12.83 -5.42
N LEU A 195 -13.79 -12.34 -6.30
CA LEU A 195 -12.49 -12.95 -6.56
C LEU A 195 -11.67 -13.12 -5.27
N LEU A 196 -11.61 -12.10 -4.40
CA LEU A 196 -10.85 -12.18 -3.15
C LEU A 196 -11.53 -13.07 -2.10
N SER A 197 -12.87 -13.15 -2.10
CA SER A 197 -13.58 -14.11 -1.24
C SER A 197 -13.25 -15.55 -1.62
N ASP A 198 -13.28 -15.88 -2.90
CA ASP A 198 -12.92 -17.21 -3.39
C ASP A 198 -11.43 -17.49 -3.19
N PHE A 199 -10.57 -16.48 -3.37
CA PHE A 199 -9.14 -16.60 -3.09
C PHE A 199 -8.86 -16.97 -1.62
N LEU A 200 -9.61 -16.39 -0.68
CA LEU A 200 -9.49 -16.72 0.75
C LEU A 200 -10.15 -18.08 1.10
N ALA A 201 -11.14 -18.51 0.33
CA ALA A 201 -11.86 -19.77 0.55
C ALA A 201 -11.13 -20.98 -0.06
N ASP A 202 -10.16 -20.77 -0.96
CA ASP A 202 -9.37 -21.85 -1.55
C ASP A 202 -8.62 -22.62 -0.44
N PRO A 203 -8.68 -23.97 -0.43
CA PRO A 203 -7.98 -24.78 0.58
C PRO A 203 -6.48 -24.50 0.69
N GLN A 204 -5.84 -24.06 -0.39
CA GLN A 204 -4.42 -23.69 -0.40
C GLN A 204 -4.14 -22.38 0.37
N ALA A 205 -5.15 -21.54 0.56
CA ALA A 205 -4.99 -20.27 1.29
C ALA A 205 -4.58 -20.48 2.75
N ALA A 206 -4.93 -21.62 3.35
CA ALA A 206 -4.61 -21.93 4.75
C ALA A 206 -3.09 -21.87 5.05
N ALA A 207 -2.25 -22.30 4.12
CA ALA A 207 -0.79 -22.23 4.27
C ALA A 207 -0.25 -20.80 4.27
N ASN A 208 -0.98 -19.90 3.64
CA ASN A 208 -0.61 -18.50 3.43
C ASN A 208 -1.27 -17.53 4.42
N LEU A 209 -2.26 -18.00 5.17
CA LEU A 209 -2.98 -17.21 6.16
C LEU A 209 -2.08 -16.89 7.36
N ILE A 210 -1.99 -15.60 7.72
CA ILE A 210 -1.24 -15.14 8.89
C ILE A 210 -2.18 -14.97 10.06
N GLU A 211 -3.30 -14.30 9.85
CA GLU A 211 -4.28 -13.97 10.87
C GLU A 211 -5.69 -13.95 10.27
N ARG A 212 -6.66 -14.38 11.06
CA ARG A 212 -8.08 -14.17 10.79
C ARG A 212 -8.72 -13.54 12.02
N SER A 213 -9.16 -12.31 11.90
CA SER A 213 -9.92 -11.59 12.91
C SER A 213 -11.43 -11.77 12.71
N GLU A 214 -12.24 -10.97 13.38
CA GLU A 214 -13.69 -11.02 13.24
C GLU A 214 -14.13 -10.60 11.84
N HIS A 215 -13.53 -9.55 11.26
CA HIS A 215 -13.95 -8.96 10.00
C HIS A 215 -12.91 -9.01 8.88
N CYS A 216 -11.66 -9.36 9.18
CA CYS A 216 -10.57 -9.32 8.22
C CYS A 216 -9.71 -10.59 8.23
N SER A 217 -9.03 -10.84 7.12
CA SER A 217 -7.95 -11.81 7.02
C SER A 217 -6.67 -11.14 6.56
N VAL A 218 -5.52 -11.56 7.13
CA VAL A 218 -4.18 -11.21 6.66
C VAL A 218 -3.55 -12.42 6.01
N ILE A 219 -3.12 -12.28 4.78
CA ILE A 219 -2.55 -13.38 4.00
C ILE A 219 -1.29 -12.91 3.27
N VAL A 220 -0.27 -13.78 3.18
CA VAL A 220 0.74 -13.64 2.12
C VAL A 220 0.12 -14.19 0.85
N PRO A 221 -0.13 -13.38 -0.19
CA PRO A 221 -0.81 -13.90 -1.37
C PRO A 221 0.02 -15.02 -2.03
N PHE A 222 -0.65 -16.07 -2.50
CA PHE A 222 -0.02 -17.20 -3.20
C PHE A 222 0.92 -16.74 -4.33
N CYS A 223 0.59 -15.60 -4.93
CA CYS A 223 1.30 -14.95 -6.03
C CYS A 223 2.11 -13.71 -5.58
N ALA A 224 2.56 -13.66 -4.31
CA ALA A 224 3.25 -12.51 -3.76
C ALA A 224 4.41 -12.03 -4.65
N ARG A 225 4.45 -10.74 -4.94
CA ARG A 225 5.48 -10.09 -5.76
C ARG A 225 6.72 -9.71 -4.96
N PHE A 226 6.53 -9.42 -3.67
CA PHE A 226 7.60 -9.15 -2.70
C PHE A 226 7.67 -10.30 -1.70
N SER A 227 8.85 -10.51 -1.11
CA SER A 227 9.12 -11.68 -0.25
C SER A 227 8.15 -11.79 0.93
N TYR A 228 7.75 -10.67 1.49
CA TYR A 228 6.82 -10.60 2.63
C TYR A 228 5.61 -9.71 2.32
N GLU A 229 5.21 -9.66 1.06
CA GLU A 229 3.96 -8.99 0.68
C GLU A 229 2.80 -9.60 1.44
N THR A 230 1.93 -8.75 2.01
CA THR A 230 0.70 -9.20 2.65
C THR A 230 -0.50 -8.40 2.15
N TRP A 231 -1.65 -9.05 2.14
CA TRP A 231 -2.93 -8.39 1.91
C TRP A 231 -3.76 -8.47 3.19
N VAL A 232 -4.37 -7.34 3.56
CA VAL A 232 -5.43 -7.27 4.57
C VAL A 232 -6.74 -7.15 3.81
N ILE A 233 -7.59 -8.17 3.92
CA ILE A 233 -8.81 -8.32 3.13
C ILE A 233 -10.00 -8.40 4.08
N PRO A 234 -10.97 -7.46 4.03
CA PRO A 234 -12.24 -7.60 4.73
C PRO A 234 -12.99 -8.86 4.28
N HIS A 235 -13.69 -9.53 5.20
CA HIS A 235 -14.46 -10.73 4.86
C HIS A 235 -15.67 -10.40 3.98
N ARG A 236 -16.32 -9.26 4.25
CA ARG A 236 -17.42 -8.76 3.43
C ARG A 236 -16.85 -8.01 2.22
N GLN A 237 -17.25 -8.43 1.02
CA GLN A 237 -16.92 -7.71 -0.19
C GLN A 237 -17.56 -6.32 -0.16
N VAL A 238 -16.72 -5.30 -0.20
CA VAL A 238 -17.11 -3.89 -0.31
C VAL A 238 -16.24 -3.22 -1.37
N PRO A 239 -16.78 -2.32 -2.19
CA PRO A 239 -16.01 -1.63 -3.22
C PRO A 239 -14.96 -0.66 -2.64
N THR A 240 -15.29 0.03 -1.54
CA THR A 240 -14.42 1.04 -0.96
C THR A 240 -14.35 0.94 0.56
N ILE A 241 -13.35 1.56 1.14
CA ILE A 241 -13.19 1.68 2.59
C ILE A 241 -14.40 2.37 3.26
N ASN A 242 -15.11 3.23 2.53
CA ASN A 242 -16.29 3.95 3.05
C ASN A 242 -17.54 3.06 3.15
N ASP A 243 -17.52 1.88 2.56
CA ASP A 243 -18.62 0.91 2.61
C ASP A 243 -18.48 -0.06 3.80
N LEU A 244 -17.37 0.01 4.54
CA LEU A 244 -17.18 -0.73 5.79
C LEU A 244 -18.05 -0.14 6.90
N SER A 245 -18.58 -1.00 7.77
CA SER A 245 -19.19 -0.56 9.03
C SER A 245 -18.11 -0.02 9.99
N SER A 246 -18.52 0.63 11.07
CA SER A 246 -17.61 1.12 12.12
C SER A 246 -16.77 0.01 12.73
N ASP A 247 -17.37 -1.16 12.95
CA ASP A 247 -16.70 -2.31 13.58
C ASP A 247 -15.71 -2.96 12.60
N GLU A 248 -16.11 -3.11 11.31
CA GLU A 248 -15.21 -3.59 10.25
C GLU A 248 -14.02 -2.65 10.04
N LEU A 249 -14.24 -1.33 10.06
CA LEU A 249 -13.17 -0.34 9.92
C LEU A 249 -12.22 -0.36 11.11
N SER A 250 -12.75 -0.51 12.32
CA SER A 250 -11.97 -0.62 13.55
C SER A 250 -11.10 -1.88 13.54
N ASP A 251 -11.68 -3.02 13.20
CA ASP A 251 -10.93 -4.28 13.09
C ASP A 251 -9.87 -4.20 11.98
N LEU A 252 -10.19 -3.65 10.81
CA LEU A 252 -9.24 -3.42 9.71
C LEU A 252 -8.03 -2.62 10.19
N ALA A 253 -8.25 -1.51 10.91
CA ALA A 253 -7.19 -0.64 11.40
C ALA A 253 -6.25 -1.37 12.38
N LEU A 254 -6.81 -2.14 13.31
CA LEU A 254 -6.04 -2.89 14.29
C LEU A 254 -5.31 -4.10 13.68
N VAL A 255 -5.93 -4.79 12.73
CA VAL A 255 -5.30 -5.88 11.97
C VAL A 255 -4.13 -5.35 11.14
N TYR A 256 -4.32 -4.22 10.46
CA TYR A 256 -3.24 -3.55 9.72
C TYR A 256 -2.08 -3.16 10.66
N GLN A 257 -2.37 -2.59 11.84
CA GLN A 257 -1.35 -2.26 12.83
C GLN A 257 -0.58 -3.49 13.29
N ARG A 258 -1.29 -4.58 13.66
CA ARG A 258 -0.64 -5.83 14.07
C ARG A 258 0.29 -6.37 12.98
N GLN A 259 -0.11 -6.25 11.70
CA GLN A 259 0.76 -6.66 10.60
C GLN A 259 2.00 -5.78 10.48
N THR A 260 1.92 -4.47 10.72
CA THR A 260 3.12 -3.62 10.75
C THR A 260 4.06 -3.98 11.91
N ARG A 261 3.52 -4.33 13.08
CA ARG A 261 4.30 -4.84 14.22
C ARG A 261 5.02 -6.14 13.89
N ARG A 262 4.34 -7.09 13.20
CA ARG A 262 4.99 -8.34 12.75
C ARG A 262 6.20 -8.08 11.89
N TYR A 263 6.13 -7.11 11.00
CA TYR A 263 7.28 -6.73 10.17
C TYR A 263 8.43 -6.20 11.03
N ASP A 264 8.14 -5.30 11.98
CA ASP A 264 9.17 -4.72 12.83
C ASP A 264 9.84 -5.78 13.73
N VAL A 265 9.06 -6.76 14.25
CA VAL A 265 9.59 -7.93 14.99
C VAL A 265 10.44 -8.83 14.07
N LEU A 266 9.93 -9.18 12.89
CA LEU A 266 10.62 -10.07 11.94
C LEU A 266 11.98 -9.52 11.51
N PHE A 267 12.03 -8.23 11.19
CA PHE A 267 13.24 -7.58 10.70
C PHE A 267 14.06 -6.88 11.79
N LYS A 268 13.56 -6.87 13.03
CA LYS A 268 14.22 -6.25 14.22
C LYS A 268 14.57 -4.78 13.99
N ARG A 269 13.68 -4.05 13.32
CA ARG A 269 13.83 -2.64 12.96
C ARG A 269 12.48 -2.04 12.57
N ARG A 270 12.40 -0.72 12.51
CA ARG A 270 11.31 -0.05 11.79
C ARG A 270 11.39 -0.44 10.32
N THR A 271 10.45 -1.26 9.89
CA THR A 271 10.49 -1.89 8.56
C THR A 271 10.04 -0.92 7.49
N PRO A 272 10.85 -0.72 6.43
CA PRO A 272 10.42 0.01 5.26
C PRO A 272 9.29 -0.75 4.55
N ASN A 273 8.26 -0.03 4.12
CA ASN A 273 7.09 -0.64 3.50
C ASN A 273 6.41 0.31 2.52
N ILE A 274 5.85 -0.23 1.45
CA ILE A 274 4.86 0.43 0.62
C ILE A 274 3.51 -0.14 1.03
N THR A 275 2.58 0.72 1.47
CA THR A 275 1.20 0.36 1.73
C THR A 275 0.30 0.99 0.67
N LEU A 276 -0.65 0.23 0.14
CA LEU A 276 -1.58 0.65 -0.90
C LEU A 276 -3.01 0.28 -0.47
N LEU A 277 -3.91 1.25 -0.40
CA LEU A 277 -5.33 1.03 -0.16
C LEU A 277 -6.06 0.98 -1.50
N HIS A 278 -6.43 -0.22 -1.93
CA HIS A 278 -7.07 -0.47 -3.21
C HIS A 278 -8.59 -0.32 -3.13
N ASN A 279 -9.06 0.93 -3.25
CA ASN A 279 -10.47 1.26 -3.43
C ASN A 279 -10.89 1.10 -4.90
N ALA A 280 -12.17 0.80 -5.13
CA ALA A 280 -12.74 0.84 -6.48
C ALA A 280 -12.55 2.22 -7.13
N PRO A 281 -12.40 2.31 -8.44
CA PRO A 281 -12.52 3.57 -9.16
C PRO A 281 -13.86 4.28 -8.87
N CYS A 282 -13.88 5.60 -8.98
CA CYS A 282 -15.04 6.45 -8.73
C CYS A 282 -15.61 7.07 -10.02
N ASP A 283 -15.43 6.38 -11.16
CA ASP A 283 -15.87 6.80 -12.50
C ASP A 283 -17.31 6.41 -12.86
N ASN A 284 -18.10 5.93 -11.88
CA ASN A 284 -19.48 5.45 -12.04
C ASN A 284 -19.65 4.24 -12.98
N ASP A 285 -18.58 3.50 -13.30
CA ASP A 285 -18.69 2.25 -14.04
C ASP A 285 -19.35 1.17 -13.17
N GLN A 286 -20.39 0.51 -13.68
CA GLN A 286 -21.14 -0.52 -12.95
C GLN A 286 -20.27 -1.73 -12.55
N SER A 287 -19.20 -2.00 -13.29
CA SER A 287 -18.26 -3.08 -12.96
C SER A 287 -17.49 -2.84 -11.64
N ASN A 288 -17.48 -1.60 -11.15
CA ASN A 288 -16.91 -1.27 -9.83
C ASN A 288 -17.63 -1.98 -8.68
N ALA A 289 -18.88 -2.40 -8.85
CA ALA A 289 -19.63 -3.17 -7.86
C ALA A 289 -19.00 -4.55 -7.55
N ALA A 290 -18.24 -5.11 -8.48
CA ALA A 290 -17.52 -6.37 -8.29
C ALA A 290 -16.19 -6.19 -7.51
N TRP A 291 -15.77 -4.95 -7.28
CA TRP A 291 -14.51 -4.67 -6.59
C TRP A 291 -14.57 -5.14 -5.14
N HIS A 292 -13.45 -5.66 -4.67
CA HIS A 292 -13.27 -5.99 -3.27
C HIS A 292 -12.10 -5.17 -2.73
N PHE A 293 -12.41 -4.20 -1.88
CA PHE A 293 -11.42 -3.38 -1.19
C PHE A 293 -10.42 -4.24 -0.41
N HIS A 294 -9.16 -3.89 -0.46
CA HIS A 294 -8.11 -4.52 0.33
C HIS A 294 -6.92 -3.56 0.52
N ILE A 295 -6.10 -3.84 1.52
CA ILE A 295 -4.82 -3.16 1.72
C ILE A 295 -3.72 -4.11 1.28
N ALA A 296 -2.85 -3.67 0.37
CA ALA A 296 -1.63 -4.39 0.00
C ALA A 296 -0.43 -3.74 0.67
N MET A 297 0.41 -4.55 1.32
CA MET A 297 1.64 -4.13 2.00
C MET A 297 2.83 -4.82 1.35
N GLN A 298 3.83 -4.06 0.93
CA GLN A 298 4.94 -4.53 0.11
C GLN A 298 6.28 -4.09 0.72
N PRO A 299 6.75 -4.75 1.78
CA PRO A 299 8.08 -4.46 2.31
C PRO A 299 9.14 -4.83 1.26
N PRO A 300 10.08 -3.92 0.94
CA PRO A 300 11.11 -4.18 -0.07
C PRO A 300 12.21 -5.10 0.42
N LEU A 301 12.09 -5.64 1.62
CA LEU A 301 13.13 -6.46 2.25
C LEU A 301 13.04 -7.93 1.82
N ARG A 302 14.22 -8.53 1.59
CA ARG A 302 14.41 -9.97 1.39
C ARG A 302 14.94 -10.65 2.65
N ASP A 303 15.57 -9.86 3.51
CA ASP A 303 16.21 -10.20 4.79
C ASP A 303 16.34 -8.89 5.57
N ALA A 304 16.73 -8.92 6.84
CA ALA A 304 16.78 -7.75 7.72
C ALA A 304 17.50 -6.52 7.12
N ASP A 305 18.53 -6.77 6.31
CA ASP A 305 19.40 -5.75 5.71
C ASP A 305 19.44 -5.78 4.17
N LYS A 306 18.71 -6.69 3.51
CA LYS A 306 18.77 -6.89 2.05
C LYS A 306 17.52 -6.37 1.35
N VAL A 307 17.70 -5.31 0.59
CA VAL A 307 16.62 -4.71 -0.19
C VAL A 307 16.41 -5.45 -1.51
N LYS A 308 15.14 -5.67 -1.88
CA LYS A 308 14.72 -6.11 -3.20
C LYS A 308 14.46 -4.89 -4.08
N TYR A 309 15.17 -4.78 -5.17
CA TYR A 309 14.90 -3.81 -6.22
C TYR A 309 14.20 -4.49 -7.41
N LEU A 310 13.21 -3.84 -7.99
CA LEU A 310 12.65 -4.22 -9.30
C LEU A 310 13.60 -3.69 -10.37
N ALA A 311 14.47 -4.56 -10.89
CA ALA A 311 15.52 -4.18 -11.81
C ALA A 311 15.60 -5.13 -13.02
N GLY A 312 16.33 -4.76 -14.05
CA GLY A 312 16.65 -5.57 -15.21
C GLY A 312 15.47 -6.33 -15.80
N ALA A 313 15.41 -7.63 -15.53
CA ALA A 313 14.35 -8.50 -16.04
C ALA A 313 12.94 -8.04 -15.61
N GLU A 314 12.79 -7.62 -14.37
CA GLU A 314 11.48 -7.20 -13.83
C GLU A 314 11.03 -5.89 -14.47
N ALA A 315 11.93 -4.90 -14.57
CA ALA A 315 11.63 -3.62 -15.21
C ALA A 315 11.41 -3.75 -16.73
N GLY A 316 12.18 -4.63 -17.39
CA GLY A 316 12.12 -4.77 -18.85
C GLY A 316 11.00 -5.69 -19.35
N SER A 317 10.50 -6.61 -18.53
CA SER A 317 9.47 -7.57 -18.95
C SER A 317 8.21 -7.57 -18.06
N ASN A 318 8.17 -6.74 -17.01
CA ASN A 318 7.12 -6.76 -15.98
C ASN A 318 6.94 -8.15 -15.32
N ASN A 319 7.92 -9.04 -15.46
CA ASN A 319 7.89 -10.38 -14.89
C ASN A 319 8.61 -10.38 -13.54
N VAL A 320 7.86 -10.23 -12.46
CA VAL A 320 8.41 -10.12 -11.11
C VAL A 320 8.89 -11.47 -10.60
N ILE A 321 10.04 -11.47 -9.92
CA ILE A 321 10.66 -12.66 -9.34
C ILE A 321 10.65 -12.53 -7.83
N ASN A 322 9.94 -13.41 -7.13
CA ASN A 322 9.98 -13.50 -5.67
C ASN A 322 10.96 -14.60 -5.23
N PRO A 323 11.99 -14.26 -4.44
CA PRO A 323 13.00 -15.22 -4.00
C PRO A 323 12.56 -16.07 -2.79
N LEU A 324 11.38 -15.84 -2.23
CA LEU A 324 10.86 -16.52 -1.05
C LEU A 324 9.53 -17.20 -1.38
N GLN A 325 9.34 -18.43 -0.89
CA GLN A 325 8.04 -19.09 -0.97
C GLN A 325 7.02 -18.34 -0.09
N PRO A 326 5.86 -17.96 -0.61
CA PRO A 326 4.82 -17.26 0.15
C PRO A 326 4.40 -17.99 1.42
N GLU A 327 4.30 -19.32 1.40
CA GLU A 327 3.99 -20.16 2.55
C GLU A 327 5.04 -20.05 3.65
N ALA A 328 6.31 -20.01 3.28
CA ALA A 328 7.40 -19.82 4.22
C ALA A 328 7.43 -18.40 4.82
N ALA A 329 7.08 -17.40 4.04
CA ALA A 329 6.92 -16.03 4.53
C ALA A 329 5.77 -15.93 5.53
N ALA A 330 4.62 -16.54 5.23
CA ALA A 330 3.46 -16.58 6.10
C ALA A 330 3.79 -17.25 7.44
N GLU A 331 4.51 -18.38 7.41
CA GLU A 331 4.94 -19.08 8.62
C GLU A 331 5.85 -18.22 9.48
N GLN A 332 6.83 -17.54 8.90
CA GLN A 332 7.72 -16.65 9.64
C GLN A 332 6.95 -15.47 10.28
N LEU A 333 5.96 -14.91 9.57
CA LEU A 333 5.13 -13.83 10.09
C LEU A 333 4.17 -14.30 11.19
N ARG A 334 3.64 -15.52 11.12
CA ARG A 334 2.83 -16.12 12.20
C ARG A 334 3.62 -16.31 13.49
N GLN A 335 4.92 -16.63 13.38
CA GLN A 335 5.80 -16.86 14.53
C GLN A 335 6.26 -15.57 15.23
N CYS A 336 5.95 -14.38 14.66
CA CYS A 336 6.25 -13.13 15.33
C CYS A 336 5.34 -12.92 16.53
N ASP A 337 5.92 -12.79 17.71
CA ASP A 337 5.21 -12.42 18.96
C ASP A 337 5.01 -10.89 18.99
N ILE A 338 3.72 -10.42 19.00
CA ILE A 338 3.32 -9.01 18.86
C ILE A 338 2.35 -8.56 19.95
#